data_5b67ac91ef5d5a279dac4827586d7a4c
#
_entry.id   5b67ac91ef5d5a279dac4827586d7a4c
#
_cell.length_a   1.000
_cell.length_b   1.000
_cell.length_c   1.000
_cell.angle_alpha   90.00
_cell.angle_beta   90.00
_cell.angle_gamma   90.00
#
_symmetry.space_group_name_H-M   'P 1'
#
loop_
_entity.id
_entity.type
_entity.pdbx_description
1 polymer ?
#
loop_
_entity_poly.entity_id
_entity_poly.type
_entity_poly.pdbx_seq_one_letter_code
_entity_poly.pdbx_strand_id
1 'polypeptide(L)'
;MSYIVPIGPYHPALEEPIHAKLYTEGEVIRDADVFVGYNHRGIEKLATERNAIQTLVLVERVCGICSHSHAFTYAMCVESINGIEVPKRGQYIRVITAELERLHSHFLWLGIACHIIGHDSMFMHSWDERERVMDLLEKMTGNRVNYAMVTIGGARRDISDELRREQLAASDKLKAPLDRITEIALTDKTIALRTKGVGVLTREDALRMGAVGPHARASGVKIDVRKDAP
;
A
#
# COMPACT_ATOMS: atom_id res chain seq x y z
N MET A 1 27.88 -2.71 -33.18
CA MET A 1 27.43 -4.06 -32.81
C MET A 1 26.16 -3.90 -32.02
N SER A 2 25.11 -4.61 -32.38
CA SER A 2 23.85 -4.66 -31.62
C SER A 2 23.89 -5.82 -30.64
N TYR A 3 23.44 -5.58 -29.43
CA TYR A 3 23.38 -6.58 -28.36
C TYR A 3 21.97 -6.61 -27.79
N ILE A 4 21.59 -7.77 -27.25
CA ILE A 4 20.38 -7.91 -26.46
C ILE A 4 20.80 -8.05 -24.99
N VAL A 5 20.37 -7.10 -24.16
CA VAL A 5 20.66 -7.08 -22.72
C VAL A 5 19.37 -7.46 -21.97
N PRO A 6 19.28 -8.67 -21.37
CA PRO A 6 18.14 -9.02 -20.54
C PRO A 6 18.27 -8.43 -19.15
N ILE A 7 17.17 -7.85 -18.62
CA ILE A 7 17.04 -7.40 -17.23
C ILE A 7 15.87 -8.12 -16.60
N GLY A 8 16.07 -8.73 -15.45
CA GLY A 8 15.04 -9.50 -14.76
C GLY A 8 14.83 -10.92 -15.32
N PRO A 9 13.74 -11.61 -14.92
CA PRO A 9 12.65 -11.11 -14.05
C PRO A 9 13.07 -10.83 -12.61
N TYR A 10 14.12 -11.48 -12.11
CA TYR A 10 14.67 -11.25 -10.77
C TYR A 10 15.96 -10.43 -10.89
N HIS A 11 15.89 -9.16 -10.49
CA HIS A 11 17.02 -8.25 -10.54
C HIS A 11 17.05 -7.38 -9.28
N PRO A 12 18.23 -7.15 -8.67
CA PRO A 12 18.32 -6.39 -7.41
C PRO A 12 17.75 -4.98 -7.45
N ALA A 13 17.72 -4.34 -8.63
CA ALA A 13 17.14 -3.01 -8.80
C ALA A 13 15.63 -3.00 -9.06
N LEU A 14 15.00 -4.17 -9.15
CA LEU A 14 13.55 -4.30 -9.38
C LEU A 14 12.89 -4.84 -8.11
N GLU A 15 11.92 -4.11 -7.59
CA GLU A 15 11.14 -4.55 -6.42
C GLU A 15 10.12 -5.63 -6.80
N GLU A 16 9.60 -5.56 -8.03
CA GLU A 16 8.65 -6.53 -8.57
C GLU A 16 9.22 -7.22 -9.80
N PRO A 17 8.88 -8.49 -10.05
CA PRO A 17 9.41 -9.24 -11.19
C PRO A 17 8.93 -8.66 -12.52
N ILE A 18 9.84 -8.09 -13.26
CA ILE A 18 9.64 -7.60 -14.64
C ILE A 18 10.81 -8.10 -15.48
N HIS A 19 10.53 -8.62 -16.66
CA HIS A 19 11.58 -8.98 -17.61
C HIS A 19 11.60 -7.98 -18.76
N ALA A 20 12.72 -7.32 -18.95
CA ALA A 20 12.96 -6.44 -20.08
C ALA A 20 14.08 -7.01 -20.98
N LYS A 21 13.84 -7.04 -22.27
CA LYS A 21 14.89 -7.28 -23.28
C LYS A 21 15.22 -5.94 -23.93
N LEU A 22 16.41 -5.44 -23.68
CA LEU A 22 16.88 -4.18 -24.24
C LEU A 22 17.71 -4.46 -25.49
N TYR A 23 17.33 -3.87 -26.61
CA TYR A 23 18.08 -3.91 -27.86
C TYR A 23 19.00 -2.70 -27.94
N THR A 24 20.31 -2.92 -27.88
CA THR A 24 21.28 -1.84 -27.75
C THR A 24 22.22 -1.75 -28.95
N GLU A 25 22.65 -0.53 -29.27
CA GLU A 25 23.79 -0.25 -30.15
C GLU A 25 24.84 0.50 -29.32
N GLY A 26 25.89 -0.23 -28.91
CA GLY A 26 26.80 0.28 -27.88
C GLY A 26 26.03 0.48 -26.56
N GLU A 27 26.10 1.67 -25.98
CA GLU A 27 25.40 2.05 -24.75
C GLU A 27 23.99 2.64 -24.98
N VAL A 28 23.59 2.79 -26.26
CA VAL A 28 22.29 3.39 -26.59
C VAL A 28 21.24 2.29 -26.75
N ILE A 29 20.16 2.39 -25.96
CA ILE A 29 18.98 1.53 -26.11
C ILE A 29 18.19 2.02 -27.32
N ARG A 30 17.94 1.13 -28.29
CA ARG A 30 17.16 1.41 -29.49
C ARG A 30 15.73 0.95 -29.40
N ASP A 31 15.52 -0.16 -28.70
CA ASP A 31 14.20 -0.75 -28.53
C ASP A 31 14.16 -1.58 -27.25
N ALA A 32 12.96 -1.89 -26.75
CA ALA A 32 12.77 -2.69 -25.56
C ALA A 32 11.47 -3.50 -25.61
N ASP A 33 11.58 -4.79 -25.37
CA ASP A 33 10.43 -5.67 -25.08
C ASP A 33 10.26 -5.78 -23.57
N VAL A 34 9.06 -5.49 -23.07
CA VAL A 34 8.76 -5.59 -21.63
C VAL A 34 7.72 -6.68 -21.40
N PHE A 35 8.07 -7.64 -20.54
CA PHE A 35 7.21 -8.75 -20.15
C PHE A 35 6.83 -8.61 -18.68
N VAL A 36 5.53 -8.51 -18.43
CA VAL A 36 4.91 -8.40 -17.10
C VAL A 36 4.03 -9.61 -16.81
N GLY A 37 3.51 -9.71 -15.60
CA GLY A 37 2.56 -10.75 -15.25
C GLY A 37 3.15 -11.91 -14.45
N TYR A 38 4.39 -11.82 -13.99
CA TYR A 38 5.02 -12.85 -13.14
C TYR A 38 4.32 -13.02 -11.79
N ASN A 39 3.59 -12.01 -11.32
CA ASN A 39 2.79 -12.06 -10.08
C ASN A 39 1.35 -12.55 -10.32
N HIS A 40 0.99 -12.93 -11.54
CA HIS A 40 -0.35 -13.42 -11.85
C HIS A 40 -0.61 -14.77 -11.16
N ARG A 41 -1.66 -14.85 -10.36
CA ARG A 41 -2.03 -16.03 -9.55
C ARG A 41 -3.44 -16.56 -9.83
N GLY A 42 -4.13 -16.03 -10.84
CA GLY A 42 -5.49 -16.42 -11.20
C GLY A 42 -6.54 -16.08 -10.15
N ILE A 43 -6.33 -15.05 -9.33
CA ILE A 43 -7.22 -14.69 -8.20
C ILE A 43 -8.66 -14.43 -8.67
N GLU A 44 -8.84 -13.70 -9.76
CA GLU A 44 -10.15 -13.36 -10.30
C GLU A 44 -10.90 -14.63 -10.74
N LYS A 45 -10.22 -15.53 -11.45
CA LYS A 45 -10.80 -16.82 -11.84
C LYS A 45 -11.18 -17.67 -10.63
N LEU A 46 -10.31 -17.77 -9.65
CA LEU A 46 -10.58 -18.48 -8.41
C LEU A 46 -11.77 -17.89 -7.65
N ALA A 47 -11.92 -16.58 -7.64
CA ALA A 47 -13.04 -15.90 -6.98
C ALA A 47 -14.39 -16.27 -7.60
N THR A 48 -14.45 -16.52 -8.91
CA THR A 48 -15.69 -16.96 -9.58
C THR A 48 -16.10 -18.40 -9.26
N GLU A 49 -15.20 -19.20 -8.71
CA GLU A 49 -15.39 -20.62 -8.39
C GLU A 49 -15.61 -20.87 -6.89
N ARG A 50 -15.66 -19.81 -6.07
CA ARG A 50 -15.74 -19.90 -4.62
C ARG A 50 -16.97 -19.20 -4.08
N ASN A 51 -17.41 -19.62 -2.89
CA ASN A 51 -18.48 -18.91 -2.18
C ASN A 51 -17.93 -17.59 -1.55
N ALA A 52 -18.84 -16.74 -1.09
CA ALA A 52 -18.51 -15.42 -0.56
C ALA A 52 -17.48 -15.45 0.60
N ILE A 53 -17.57 -16.42 1.50
CA ILE A 53 -16.65 -16.56 2.64
C ILE A 53 -15.26 -16.99 2.17
N GLN A 54 -15.18 -17.92 1.24
CA GLN A 54 -13.92 -18.39 0.67
C GLN A 54 -13.26 -17.29 -0.17
N THR A 55 -14.06 -16.52 -0.91
CA THR A 55 -13.57 -15.38 -1.70
C THR A 55 -13.06 -14.26 -0.79
N LEU A 56 -13.70 -14.00 0.35
CA LEU A 56 -13.20 -13.03 1.33
C LEU A 56 -11.75 -13.34 1.76
N VAL A 57 -11.47 -14.60 2.06
CA VAL A 57 -10.12 -15.06 2.43
C VAL A 57 -9.14 -14.98 1.25
N LEU A 58 -9.62 -15.24 0.05
CA LEU A 58 -8.81 -15.19 -1.18
C LEU A 58 -8.40 -13.75 -1.52
N VAL A 59 -9.33 -12.80 -1.50
CA VAL A 59 -9.04 -11.40 -1.88
C VAL A 59 -8.12 -10.71 -0.87
N GLU A 60 -8.13 -11.09 0.39
CA GLU A 60 -7.18 -10.60 1.37
C GLU A 60 -5.72 -10.90 0.97
N ARG A 61 -5.49 -11.95 0.17
CA ARG A 61 -4.16 -12.37 -0.26
C ARG A 61 -3.75 -11.82 -1.64
N VAL A 62 -4.52 -10.91 -2.18
CA VAL A 62 -4.13 -10.17 -3.40
C VAL A 62 -2.89 -9.33 -3.13
N CYS A 63 -2.82 -8.71 -1.97
CA CYS A 63 -1.73 -7.81 -1.58
C CYS A 63 -1.30 -8.09 -0.12
N GLY A 64 0.01 -8.07 0.14
CA GLY A 64 0.55 -8.21 1.49
C GLY A 64 0.75 -6.87 2.23
N ILE A 65 0.39 -5.75 1.61
CA ILE A 65 0.52 -4.40 2.19
C ILE A 65 -0.86 -3.81 2.50
N CYS A 66 -1.87 -4.10 1.66
CA CYS A 66 -3.24 -3.61 1.78
C CYS A 66 -4.27 -4.76 1.86
N SER A 67 -3.93 -5.83 2.55
CA SER A 67 -4.73 -7.06 2.66
C SER A 67 -6.11 -6.81 3.26
N HIS A 68 -6.19 -6.00 4.31
CA HIS A 68 -7.44 -5.64 4.95
C HIS A 68 -8.32 -4.78 4.04
N SER A 69 -7.74 -3.86 3.30
CA SER A 69 -8.48 -3.01 2.36
C SER A 69 -9.21 -3.83 1.30
N HIS A 70 -8.59 -4.88 0.74
CA HIS A 70 -9.25 -5.81 -0.18
C HIS A 70 -10.39 -6.57 0.48
N ALA A 71 -10.16 -7.16 1.65
CA ALA A 71 -11.18 -7.89 2.38
C ALA A 71 -12.34 -6.99 2.83
N PHE A 72 -12.04 -5.77 3.28
CA PHE A 72 -13.03 -4.81 3.74
C PHE A 72 -13.94 -4.35 2.59
N THR A 73 -13.34 -3.97 1.46
CA THR A 73 -14.12 -3.57 0.27
C THR A 73 -14.99 -4.69 -0.23
N TYR A 74 -14.48 -5.91 -0.32
CA TYR A 74 -15.25 -7.07 -0.74
C TYR A 74 -16.42 -7.37 0.21
N ALA A 75 -16.17 -7.34 1.52
CA ALA A 75 -17.24 -7.56 2.52
C ALA A 75 -18.34 -6.50 2.40
N MET A 76 -17.99 -5.22 2.23
CA MET A 76 -18.96 -4.13 2.03
C MET A 76 -19.81 -4.36 0.77
N CYS A 77 -19.24 -4.84 -0.33
CA CYS A 77 -19.98 -5.16 -1.54
C CYS A 77 -21.00 -6.30 -1.28
N VAL A 78 -20.56 -7.38 -0.64
CA VAL A 78 -21.44 -8.53 -0.31
C VAL A 78 -22.56 -8.11 0.65
N GLU A 79 -22.23 -7.31 1.66
CA GLU A 79 -23.18 -6.78 2.64
C GLU A 79 -24.22 -5.88 1.98
N SER A 80 -23.80 -4.98 1.10
CA SER A 80 -24.69 -4.10 0.36
C SER A 80 -25.67 -4.87 -0.54
N ILE A 81 -25.19 -5.88 -1.27
CA ILE A 81 -26.02 -6.71 -2.14
C ILE A 81 -27.07 -7.50 -1.35
N ASN A 82 -26.74 -7.94 -0.15
CA ASN A 82 -27.61 -8.79 0.68
C ASN A 82 -28.37 -8.01 1.76
N GLY A 83 -28.22 -6.69 1.84
CA GLY A 83 -28.87 -5.86 2.87
C GLY A 83 -28.42 -6.19 4.28
N ILE A 84 -27.17 -6.61 4.47
CA ILE A 84 -26.63 -7.00 5.78
C ILE A 84 -26.12 -5.76 6.50
N GLU A 85 -26.71 -5.45 7.66
CA GLU A 85 -26.24 -4.37 8.52
C GLU A 85 -25.11 -4.83 9.44
N VAL A 86 -24.01 -4.08 9.43
CA VAL A 86 -22.86 -4.33 10.30
C VAL A 86 -23.03 -3.58 11.61
N PRO A 87 -22.95 -4.25 12.78
CA PRO A 87 -23.02 -3.59 14.08
C PRO A 87 -21.96 -2.51 14.22
N LYS A 88 -22.33 -1.38 14.86
CA LYS A 88 -21.47 -0.20 15.00
C LYS A 88 -20.06 -0.52 15.55
N ARG A 89 -19.99 -1.42 16.53
CA ARG A 89 -18.72 -1.88 17.09
C ARG A 89 -17.84 -2.59 16.05
N GLY A 90 -18.44 -3.43 15.23
CA GLY A 90 -17.74 -4.10 14.12
C GLY A 90 -17.19 -3.10 13.09
N GLN A 91 -17.96 -2.07 12.77
CA GLN A 91 -17.51 -0.98 11.88
C GLN A 91 -16.27 -0.27 12.44
N TYR A 92 -16.28 0.10 13.73
CA TYR A 92 -15.11 0.73 14.36
C TYR A 92 -13.88 -0.17 14.35
N ILE A 93 -14.03 -1.47 14.64
CA ILE A 93 -12.91 -2.42 14.62
C ILE A 93 -12.31 -2.52 13.21
N ARG A 94 -13.14 -2.59 12.17
CA ARG A 94 -12.69 -2.60 10.79
C ARG A 94 -11.91 -1.33 10.43
N VAL A 95 -12.41 -0.16 10.84
CA VAL A 95 -11.75 1.13 10.59
C VAL A 95 -10.42 1.22 11.33
N ILE A 96 -10.35 0.81 12.59
CA ILE A 96 -9.08 0.80 13.34
C ILE A 96 -8.04 -0.07 12.62
N THR A 97 -8.43 -1.28 12.18
CA THR A 97 -7.52 -2.16 11.43
C THR A 97 -7.08 -1.51 10.11
N ALA A 98 -7.99 -0.88 9.38
CA ALA A 98 -7.70 -0.19 8.13
C ALA A 98 -6.73 0.98 8.31
N GLU A 99 -6.88 1.76 9.37
CA GLU A 99 -6.00 2.89 9.65
C GLU A 99 -4.60 2.44 10.11
N LEU A 100 -4.50 1.38 10.91
CA LEU A 100 -3.22 0.76 11.24
C LEU A 100 -2.54 0.19 9.99
N GLU A 101 -3.28 -0.48 9.10
CA GLU A 101 -2.78 -0.94 7.80
C GLU A 101 -2.26 0.24 6.98
N ARG A 102 -2.98 1.34 6.91
CA ARG A 102 -2.56 2.54 6.19
C ARG A 102 -1.29 3.14 6.77
N LEU A 103 -1.17 3.22 8.07
CA LEU A 103 0.04 3.74 8.74
C LEU A 103 1.27 2.90 8.38
N HIS A 104 1.20 1.57 8.55
CA HIS A 104 2.35 0.74 8.22
C HIS A 104 2.72 0.79 6.74
N SER A 105 1.73 0.90 5.85
CA SER A 105 1.97 0.99 4.40
C SER A 105 2.61 2.32 4.00
N HIS A 106 2.21 3.41 4.64
CA HIS A 106 2.82 4.73 4.40
C HIS A 106 4.25 4.80 4.91
N PHE A 107 4.55 4.22 6.08
CA PHE A 107 5.92 4.11 6.58
C PHE A 107 6.79 3.23 5.67
N LEU A 108 6.25 2.13 5.16
CA LEU A 108 6.95 1.28 4.19
C LEU A 108 7.27 2.08 2.93
N TRP A 109 6.29 2.73 2.33
CA TRP A 109 6.47 3.52 1.12
C TRP A 109 7.52 4.62 1.30
N LEU A 110 7.41 5.38 2.39
CA LEU A 110 8.35 6.47 2.67
C LEU A 110 9.78 5.95 2.84
N GLY A 111 9.95 4.86 3.58
CA GLY A 111 11.25 4.24 3.78
C GLY A 111 11.86 3.79 2.45
N ILE A 112 11.13 3.05 1.63
CA ILE A 112 11.61 2.58 0.32
C ILE A 112 11.92 3.75 -0.61
N ALA A 113 11.05 4.77 -0.67
CA ALA A 113 11.31 5.97 -1.46
C ALA A 113 12.61 6.66 -1.03
N CYS A 114 12.85 6.77 0.26
CA CYS A 114 14.09 7.33 0.80
C CYS A 114 15.32 6.46 0.47
N HIS A 115 15.20 5.15 0.54
CA HIS A 115 16.26 4.22 0.14
C HIS A 115 16.63 4.38 -1.34
N ILE A 116 15.64 4.42 -2.23
CA ILE A 116 15.86 4.60 -3.69
C ILE A 116 16.60 5.91 -3.99
N ILE A 117 16.30 6.99 -3.28
CA ILE A 117 17.01 8.28 -3.46
C ILE A 117 18.33 8.36 -2.69
N GLY A 118 18.73 7.30 -1.98
CA GLY A 118 20.00 7.22 -1.24
C GLY A 118 19.97 7.88 0.14
N HIS A 119 18.83 7.94 0.79
CA HIS A 119 18.67 8.48 2.15
C HIS A 119 18.38 7.37 3.17
N ASP A 120 19.36 6.49 3.42
CA ASP A 120 19.19 5.27 4.22
C ASP A 120 18.84 5.54 5.69
N SER A 121 19.28 6.66 6.26
CA SER A 121 18.90 7.02 7.63
C SER A 121 17.39 7.19 7.77
N MET A 122 16.73 7.81 6.80
CA MET A 122 15.27 7.97 6.82
C MET A 122 14.55 6.65 6.55
N PHE A 123 15.10 5.79 5.70
CA PHE A 123 14.62 4.43 5.52
C PHE A 123 14.59 3.69 6.86
N MET A 124 15.69 3.66 7.59
CA MET A 124 15.78 2.99 8.89
C MET A 124 14.80 3.58 9.91
N HIS A 125 14.69 4.90 10.01
CA HIS A 125 13.73 5.54 10.91
C HIS A 125 12.27 5.21 10.58
N SER A 126 11.91 5.25 9.30
CA SER A 126 10.54 4.90 8.88
C SER A 126 10.18 3.46 9.23
N TRP A 127 11.13 2.54 9.06
CA TRP A 127 10.91 1.12 9.33
C TRP A 127 10.89 0.79 10.82
N ASP A 128 11.64 1.51 11.64
CA ASP A 128 11.54 1.39 13.10
C ASP A 128 10.14 1.79 13.61
N GLU A 129 9.61 2.92 13.14
CA GLU A 129 8.25 3.32 13.50
C GLU A 129 7.18 2.41 12.91
N ARG A 130 7.43 1.84 11.72
CA ARG A 130 6.55 0.84 11.11
C ARG A 130 6.43 -0.40 12.00
N GLU A 131 7.51 -0.88 12.61
CA GLU A 131 7.49 -2.04 13.50
C GLU A 131 6.52 -1.84 14.68
N ARG A 132 6.47 -0.66 15.26
CA ARG A 132 5.52 -0.34 16.34
C ARG A 132 4.07 -0.49 15.89
N VAL A 133 3.76 -0.10 14.66
CA VAL A 133 2.42 -0.29 14.08
C VAL A 133 2.14 -1.76 13.80
N MET A 134 3.13 -2.50 13.30
CA MET A 134 3.02 -3.94 13.04
C MET A 134 2.76 -4.72 14.34
N ASP A 135 3.39 -4.35 15.44
CA ASP A 135 3.14 -4.95 16.77
C ASP A 135 1.69 -4.74 17.24
N LEU A 136 1.14 -3.55 17.00
CA LEU A 136 -0.27 -3.26 17.31
C LEU A 136 -1.23 -4.11 16.46
N LEU A 137 -0.94 -4.27 15.17
CA LEU A 137 -1.71 -5.13 14.27
C LEU A 137 -1.65 -6.59 14.72
N GLU A 138 -0.47 -7.09 15.06
CA GLU A 138 -0.29 -8.46 15.56
C GLU A 138 -1.08 -8.70 16.85
N LYS A 139 -0.99 -7.81 17.83
CA LYS A 139 -1.75 -7.90 19.08
C LYS A 139 -3.25 -7.87 18.85
N MET A 140 -3.72 -7.05 17.92
CA MET A 140 -5.13 -6.90 17.63
C MET A 140 -5.70 -8.07 16.83
N THR A 141 -4.96 -8.57 15.85
CA THR A 141 -5.48 -9.50 14.84
C THR A 141 -4.88 -10.89 14.94
N GLY A 142 -3.71 -11.02 15.56
CA GLY A 142 -2.90 -12.24 15.62
C GLY A 142 -2.02 -12.44 14.39
N ASN A 143 -1.93 -11.45 13.52
CA ASN A 143 -1.09 -11.50 12.31
C ASN A 143 -0.54 -10.11 11.97
N ARG A 144 0.63 -10.07 11.36
CA ARG A 144 1.33 -8.85 10.98
C ARG A 144 0.98 -8.37 9.56
N VAL A 145 0.42 -9.23 8.71
CA VAL A 145 0.21 -8.97 7.28
C VAL A 145 -1.21 -9.30 6.83
N ASN A 146 -1.65 -10.54 6.97
CA ASN A 146 -3.00 -10.96 6.60
C ASN A 146 -3.85 -11.05 7.86
N TYR A 147 -4.52 -9.98 8.20
CA TYR A 147 -5.14 -9.77 9.51
C TYR A 147 -6.39 -10.63 9.72
N ALA A 148 -7.08 -10.98 8.64
CA ALA A 148 -8.34 -11.73 8.65
C ALA A 148 -9.35 -11.16 9.67
N MET A 149 -9.38 -9.82 9.83
CA MET A 149 -10.20 -9.17 10.84
C MET A 149 -11.61 -8.92 10.35
N VAL A 150 -11.81 -8.82 9.04
CA VAL A 150 -13.13 -8.66 8.43
C VAL A 150 -13.83 -10.01 8.32
N THR A 151 -15.10 -10.03 8.63
CA THR A 151 -16.06 -11.08 8.24
C THR A 151 -17.32 -10.43 7.72
N ILE A 152 -18.08 -11.11 6.87
CA ILE A 152 -19.37 -10.61 6.38
C ILE A 152 -20.30 -10.43 7.59
N GLY A 153 -20.86 -9.24 7.75
CA GLY A 153 -21.72 -8.86 8.88
C GLY A 153 -20.99 -8.38 10.13
N GLY A 154 -19.64 -8.25 10.13
CA GLY A 154 -18.93 -7.75 11.32
C GLY A 154 -17.42 -7.88 11.27
N ALA A 155 -16.83 -7.96 12.46
CA ALA A 155 -15.42 -8.26 12.68
C ALA A 155 -15.26 -9.66 13.29
N ARG A 156 -14.21 -10.37 12.94
CA ARG A 156 -13.95 -11.73 13.41
C ARG A 156 -13.56 -11.80 14.90
N ARG A 157 -12.95 -10.76 15.41
CA ARG A 157 -12.54 -10.67 16.83
C ARG A 157 -12.95 -9.32 17.40
N ASP A 158 -13.16 -9.29 18.70
CA ASP A 158 -13.40 -8.08 19.46
C ASP A 158 -12.09 -7.50 20.01
N ILE A 159 -12.10 -6.25 20.40
CA ILE A 159 -11.00 -5.54 21.04
C ILE A 159 -11.31 -5.37 22.52
N SER A 160 -10.41 -5.88 23.39
CA SER A 160 -10.53 -5.68 24.83
C SER A 160 -10.28 -4.21 25.21
N ASP A 161 -10.79 -3.79 26.37
CA ASP A 161 -10.51 -2.46 26.90
C ASP A 161 -9.04 -2.22 27.23
N GLU A 162 -8.30 -3.28 27.54
CA GLU A 162 -6.86 -3.23 27.75
C GLU A 162 -6.14 -2.92 26.44
N LEU A 163 -6.43 -3.68 25.39
CA LEU A 163 -5.85 -3.48 24.05
C LEU A 163 -6.21 -2.09 23.50
N ARG A 164 -7.46 -1.63 23.71
CA ARG A 164 -7.88 -0.28 23.32
C ARG A 164 -7.04 0.79 23.98
N ARG A 165 -6.77 0.68 25.30
CA ARG A 165 -5.91 1.63 26.03
C ARG A 165 -4.48 1.59 25.53
N GLU A 166 -3.95 0.40 25.26
CA GLU A 166 -2.62 0.23 24.68
C GLU A 166 -2.50 0.90 23.31
N GLN A 167 -3.47 0.70 22.43
CA GLN A 167 -3.50 1.31 21.11
C GLN A 167 -3.54 2.84 21.16
N LEU A 168 -4.35 3.42 22.06
CA LEU A 168 -4.40 4.87 22.26
C LEU A 168 -3.04 5.41 22.74
N ALA A 169 -2.44 4.77 23.75
CA ALA A 169 -1.13 5.17 24.25
C ALA A 169 -0.02 5.04 23.18
N ALA A 170 -0.07 4.00 22.36
CA ALA A 170 0.88 3.81 21.26
C ALA A 170 0.70 4.86 20.17
N SER A 171 -0.54 5.19 19.81
CA SER A 171 -0.85 6.25 18.84
C SER A 171 -0.32 7.61 19.28
N ASP A 172 -0.41 7.93 20.57
CA ASP A 172 0.16 9.17 21.10
C ASP A 172 1.69 9.19 21.03
N LYS A 173 2.35 8.05 21.23
CA LYS A 173 3.80 7.93 21.10
C LYS A 173 4.30 8.04 19.65
N LEU A 174 3.47 7.73 18.66
CA LEU A 174 3.83 7.88 17.25
C LEU A 174 3.85 9.34 16.77
N LYS A 175 3.21 10.28 17.45
CA LYS A 175 3.12 11.68 17.02
C LYS A 175 4.48 12.35 16.87
N ALA A 176 5.31 12.31 17.91
CA ALA A 176 6.61 12.98 17.88
C ALA A 176 7.58 12.41 16.83
N PRO A 177 7.74 11.07 16.66
CA PRO A 177 8.47 10.50 15.54
C PRO A 177 7.91 10.93 14.17
N LEU A 178 6.60 10.94 14.01
CA LEU A 178 5.97 11.34 12.75
C LEU A 178 6.24 12.81 12.41
N ASP A 179 6.16 13.71 13.40
CA ASP A 179 6.50 15.13 13.24
C ASP A 179 7.95 15.29 12.80
N ARG A 180 8.88 14.56 13.42
CA ARG A 180 10.30 14.57 13.05
C ARG A 180 10.55 14.04 11.64
N ILE A 181 9.92 12.93 11.27
CA ILE A 181 10.00 12.36 9.91
C ILE A 181 9.47 13.38 8.91
N THR A 182 8.36 14.03 9.20
CA THR A 182 7.76 15.05 8.35
C THR A 182 8.69 16.26 8.20
N GLU A 183 9.28 16.74 9.29
CA GLU A 183 10.26 17.84 9.24
C GLU A 183 11.44 17.50 8.34
N ILE A 184 12.05 16.32 8.52
CA ILE A 184 13.17 15.87 7.68
C ILE A 184 12.74 15.79 6.21
N ALA A 185 11.60 15.15 5.92
CA ALA A 185 11.11 15.01 4.55
C ALA A 185 10.90 16.34 3.84
N LEU A 186 10.52 17.39 4.58
CA LEU A 186 10.27 18.72 4.03
C LEU A 186 11.52 19.62 3.96
N THR A 187 12.52 19.39 4.82
CA THR A 187 13.66 20.34 4.98
C THR A 187 14.99 19.76 4.54
N ASP A 188 15.11 18.43 4.38
CA ASP A 188 16.38 17.82 4.00
C ASP A 188 16.78 18.18 2.57
N LYS A 189 18.03 18.65 2.42
CA LYS A 189 18.58 19.10 1.14
C LYS A 189 18.80 17.95 0.16
N THR A 190 19.14 16.76 0.63
CA THR A 190 19.35 15.59 -0.23
C THR A 190 18.05 15.16 -0.86
N ILE A 191 16.98 15.09 -0.05
CA ILE A 191 15.63 14.78 -0.54
C ILE A 191 15.20 15.84 -1.57
N ALA A 192 15.35 17.12 -1.25
CA ALA A 192 14.99 18.21 -2.14
C ALA A 192 15.75 18.16 -3.48
N LEU A 193 17.06 17.89 -3.46
CA LEU A 193 17.90 17.81 -4.68
C LEU A 193 17.53 16.60 -5.55
N ARG A 194 17.08 15.50 -4.95
CA ARG A 194 16.76 14.26 -5.66
C ARG A 194 15.32 14.20 -6.17
N THR A 195 14.42 15.00 -5.61
CA THR A 195 12.99 14.93 -5.94
C THR A 195 12.49 16.18 -6.67
N LYS A 196 13.04 17.36 -6.40
CA LYS A 196 12.51 18.61 -6.93
C LYS A 196 12.81 18.76 -8.42
N GLY A 197 11.75 18.82 -9.23
CA GLY A 197 11.86 18.90 -10.69
C GLY A 197 12.21 17.58 -11.39
N VAL A 198 12.20 16.46 -10.66
CA VAL A 198 12.49 15.12 -11.20
C VAL A 198 11.20 14.32 -11.27
N GLY A 199 10.96 13.62 -12.41
CA GLY A 199 9.78 12.78 -12.59
C GLY A 199 8.46 13.55 -12.53
N VAL A 200 8.43 14.78 -13.03
CA VAL A 200 7.24 15.63 -12.98
C VAL A 200 6.13 15.05 -13.85
N LEU A 201 5.02 14.70 -13.20
CA LEU A 201 3.78 14.33 -13.88
C LEU A 201 2.91 15.57 -14.02
N THR A 202 2.74 16.04 -15.28
CA THR A 202 1.90 17.21 -15.53
C THR A 202 0.42 16.90 -15.31
N ARG A 203 -0.41 17.94 -15.10
CA ARG A 203 -1.87 17.74 -14.97
C ARG A 203 -2.47 17.10 -16.23
N GLU A 204 -1.98 17.49 -17.38
CA GLU A 204 -2.44 16.97 -18.67
C GLU A 204 -2.10 15.48 -18.82
N ASP A 205 -0.86 15.10 -18.52
CA ASP A 205 -0.44 13.70 -18.54
C ASP A 205 -1.18 12.86 -17.50
N ALA A 206 -1.39 13.39 -16.29
CA ALA A 206 -2.14 12.71 -15.25
C ALA A 206 -3.57 12.37 -15.70
N LEU A 207 -4.23 13.30 -16.37
CA LEU A 207 -5.57 13.08 -16.93
C LEU A 207 -5.53 12.09 -18.10
N ARG A 208 -4.59 12.23 -19.02
CA ARG A 208 -4.43 11.36 -20.19
C ARG A 208 -4.12 9.91 -19.80
N MET A 209 -3.30 9.72 -18.76
CA MET A 209 -2.93 8.39 -18.26
C MET A 209 -3.92 7.80 -17.26
N GLY A 210 -4.98 8.52 -16.90
CA GLY A 210 -5.96 8.05 -15.93
C GLY A 210 -5.40 7.93 -14.50
N ALA A 211 -4.44 8.80 -14.13
CA ALA A 211 -3.88 8.80 -12.78
C ALA A 211 -4.97 9.10 -11.73
N VAL A 212 -4.91 8.40 -10.59
CA VAL A 212 -5.88 8.54 -9.50
C VAL A 212 -5.16 8.75 -8.16
N GLY A 213 -5.92 9.12 -7.13
CA GLY A 213 -5.46 9.24 -5.76
C GLY A 213 -4.40 10.32 -5.56
N PRO A 214 -3.37 10.06 -4.71
CA PRO A 214 -2.34 11.04 -4.37
C PRO A 214 -1.56 11.57 -5.58
N HIS A 215 -1.27 10.73 -6.57
CA HIS A 215 -0.55 11.12 -7.78
C HIS A 215 -1.34 12.15 -8.60
N ALA A 216 -2.63 11.91 -8.82
CA ALA A 216 -3.50 12.86 -9.51
C ALA A 216 -3.60 14.20 -8.77
N ARG A 217 -3.80 14.16 -7.45
CA ARG A 217 -3.88 15.38 -6.64
C ARG A 217 -2.57 16.16 -6.61
N ALA A 218 -1.44 15.48 -6.48
CA ALA A 218 -0.11 16.12 -6.55
C ALA A 218 0.15 16.76 -7.91
N SER A 219 -0.44 16.23 -8.99
CA SER A 219 -0.37 16.78 -10.35
C SER A 219 -1.42 17.88 -10.63
N GLY A 220 -2.14 18.34 -9.59
CA GLY A 220 -3.13 19.43 -9.71
C GLY A 220 -4.51 19.00 -10.25
N VAL A 221 -4.79 17.71 -10.31
CA VAL A 221 -6.12 17.19 -10.64
C VAL A 221 -7.01 17.21 -9.39
N LYS A 222 -8.11 17.92 -9.43
CA LYS A 222 -9.04 18.05 -8.29
C LYS A 222 -10.05 16.89 -8.26
N ILE A 223 -9.59 15.70 -7.89
CA ILE A 223 -10.41 14.51 -7.69
C ILE A 223 -10.11 13.94 -6.31
N ASP A 224 -11.14 13.74 -5.50
CA ASP A 224 -11.01 13.06 -4.19
C ASP A 224 -12.27 12.27 -3.90
N VAL A 225 -12.21 10.95 -4.07
CA VAL A 225 -13.35 10.03 -3.88
C VAL A 225 -13.96 10.17 -2.47
N ARG A 226 -13.16 10.52 -1.47
CA ARG A 226 -13.65 10.75 -0.10
C ARG A 226 -14.56 11.98 0.03
N LYS A 227 -14.52 12.91 -0.94
CA LYS A 227 -15.40 14.08 -1.03
C LYS A 227 -16.53 13.87 -2.01
N ASP A 228 -16.28 13.08 -3.05
CA ASP A 228 -17.23 12.87 -4.15
C ASP A 228 -18.25 11.78 -3.78
N ALA A 229 -17.85 10.81 -2.93
CA ALA A 229 -18.69 9.74 -2.39
C ALA A 229 -18.32 9.47 -0.92
N PRO A 230 -18.75 10.35 0.01
CA PRO A 230 -18.41 10.28 1.43
C PRO A 230 -19.07 9.10 2.16
#